data_f4000a9473cf4d6f705d8197298b00e8
#
_entry.id   f4000a9473cf4d6f705d8197298b00e8
#
_cell.length_a   1.000
_cell.length_b   1.000
_cell.length_c   1.000
_cell.angle_alpha   90.00
_cell.angle_beta   90.00
_cell.angle_gamma   90.00
#
_symmetry.space_group_name_H-M   'P 1'
#
loop_
_entity.id
_entity.type
_entity.pdbx_description
1 polymer ?
#
loop_
_entity_poly.entity_id
_entity_poly.type
_entity_poly.pdbx_seq_one_letter_code
_entity_poly.pdbx_strand_id
1 'polypeptide(L)'
;MNTLKNSFHEILRYPSAIAGVTLIFLLLAVSVYAVIKIPYSQAIYLWRGGEDVWGANPKFAPPAWFNFFSNKKMPLSFAVSTADGTMTKTFTAGAQNTGTVNISYSFDFQYDGYPQEMLINFDSKYAQKQPFVSINWVTPDGRNIRIDNLGISQQQTLRFSQDQQFLQSLNGQDPMQALFNDPKTNKILKGKYQVQIIGVTFEQGSDINAQFFFQGQVYGLAGTDQYRRDLMVALLWGTPVALAFGLLASIGTLVTTMIIAAIGTWYGGWIDALIQRITEINLVLPYLAILIMVGTFYSHSIWVILGVTILLSIFTGSIKSYRAIFVQVKESMYIEAARAYGASDARIIFLYLIPRMIPLLIPGLVSSVPAFVFLESTLAILGLGDPVLPTWGKIIDDAFTNGALYKGYYYWILEPAVLLMITGLSFAMLGFALDRIFNPRLRDI
;
A
#
# COMPACT_ATOMS: atom_id res chain seq x y z
N MET A 1 -11.70 0.28 37.69
CA MET A 1 -12.69 0.08 36.60
C MET A 1 -13.61 1.29 36.37
N ASN A 2 -13.99 2.03 37.42
CA ASN A 2 -14.85 3.23 37.27
C ASN A 2 -14.16 4.43 36.64
N THR A 3 -12.86 4.62 36.78
CA THR A 3 -12.10 5.73 36.18
C THR A 3 -11.99 5.61 34.67
N LEU A 4 -11.78 4.42 34.12
CA LEU A 4 -11.73 4.18 32.66
C LEU A 4 -13.10 4.40 32.00
N LYS A 5 -14.19 3.99 32.67
CA LYS A 5 -15.56 4.20 32.18
C LYS A 5 -15.93 5.69 32.13
N ASN A 6 -15.48 6.46 33.12
CA ASN A 6 -15.69 7.90 33.18
C ASN A 6 -14.87 8.63 32.11
N SER A 7 -13.60 8.23 31.89
CA SER A 7 -12.77 8.81 30.84
C SER A 7 -13.34 8.53 29.44
N PHE A 8 -13.91 7.35 29.21
CA PHE A 8 -14.56 7.02 27.93
C PHE A 8 -15.81 7.88 27.69
N HIS A 9 -16.59 8.15 28.73
CA HIS A 9 -17.77 9.04 28.63
C HIS A 9 -17.38 10.52 28.41
N GLU A 10 -16.22 10.93 28.94
CA GLU A 10 -15.66 12.27 28.70
C GLU A 10 -15.16 12.41 27.25
N ILE A 11 -14.53 11.38 26.66
CA ILE A 11 -14.10 11.37 25.25
C ILE A 11 -15.29 11.61 24.32
N LEU A 12 -16.45 11.00 24.59
CA LEU A 12 -17.66 11.14 23.78
C LEU A 12 -18.28 12.56 23.81
N ARG A 13 -17.85 13.43 24.72
CA ARG A 13 -18.29 14.84 24.74
C ARG A 13 -17.58 15.73 23.74
N TYR A 14 -16.45 15.27 23.19
CA TYR A 14 -15.67 16.04 22.22
C TYR A 14 -15.88 15.50 20.80
N PRO A 15 -16.54 16.25 19.89
CA PRO A 15 -16.77 15.80 18.52
C PRO A 15 -15.46 15.46 17.76
N SER A 16 -14.38 16.21 18.04
CA SER A 16 -13.06 15.94 17.49
C SER A 16 -12.51 14.57 17.93
N ALA A 17 -12.71 14.20 19.20
CA ALA A 17 -12.30 12.89 19.70
C ALA A 17 -13.07 11.75 19.02
N ILE A 18 -14.38 11.92 18.87
CA ILE A 18 -15.23 10.93 18.16
C ILE A 18 -14.74 10.75 16.73
N ALA A 19 -14.49 11.86 16.02
CA ALA A 19 -13.98 11.81 14.64
C ALA A 19 -12.59 11.13 14.58
N GLY A 20 -11.67 11.50 15.48
CA GLY A 20 -10.34 10.89 15.56
C GLY A 20 -10.40 9.38 15.84
N VAL A 21 -11.18 8.96 16.84
CA VAL A 21 -11.37 7.53 17.17
C VAL A 21 -12.01 6.77 16.00
N THR A 22 -13.01 7.36 15.33
CA THR A 22 -13.67 6.74 14.18
C THR A 22 -12.66 6.53 13.03
N LEU A 23 -11.85 7.53 12.72
CA LEU A 23 -10.82 7.41 11.68
C LEU A 23 -9.76 6.37 12.05
N ILE A 24 -9.29 6.35 13.30
CA ILE A 24 -8.34 5.32 13.79
C ILE A 24 -8.97 3.94 13.69
N PHE A 25 -10.23 3.80 14.07
CA PHE A 25 -10.95 2.53 13.94
C PHE A 25 -11.06 2.07 12.48
N LEU A 26 -11.34 2.99 11.57
CA LEU A 26 -11.36 2.69 10.13
C LEU A 26 -9.98 2.26 9.62
N LEU A 27 -8.90 2.95 10.02
CA LEU A 27 -7.52 2.54 9.68
C LEU A 27 -7.18 1.15 10.24
N LEU A 28 -7.58 0.84 11.46
CA LEU A 28 -7.42 -0.48 12.04
C LEU A 28 -8.24 -1.54 11.31
N ALA A 29 -9.47 -1.23 10.93
CA ALA A 29 -10.32 -2.14 10.15
C ALA A 29 -9.71 -2.42 8.77
N VAL A 30 -9.19 -1.40 8.08
CA VAL A 30 -8.44 -1.57 6.81
C VAL A 30 -7.19 -2.40 7.02
N SER A 31 -6.45 -2.17 8.12
CA SER A 31 -5.26 -2.94 8.47
C SER A 31 -5.57 -4.43 8.67
N VAL A 32 -6.62 -4.74 9.44
CA VAL A 32 -7.07 -6.12 9.66
C VAL A 32 -7.56 -6.75 8.34
N TYR A 33 -8.35 -6.02 7.56
CA TYR A 33 -8.81 -6.46 6.25
C TYR A 33 -7.64 -6.78 5.32
N ALA A 34 -6.64 -5.91 5.24
CA ALA A 34 -5.45 -6.10 4.41
C ALA A 34 -4.70 -7.39 4.76
N VAL A 35 -4.45 -7.62 6.05
CA VAL A 35 -3.73 -8.81 6.54
C VAL A 35 -4.51 -10.11 6.31
N ILE A 36 -5.84 -10.07 6.47
CA ILE A 36 -6.68 -11.26 6.27
C ILE A 36 -6.85 -11.56 4.77
N LYS A 37 -7.12 -10.52 3.95
CA LYS A 37 -7.43 -10.70 2.53
C LYS A 37 -6.21 -11.00 1.68
N ILE A 38 -5.08 -10.39 2.02
CA ILE A 38 -3.80 -10.55 1.33
C ILE A 38 -2.78 -11.03 2.36
N PRO A 39 -2.55 -12.35 2.53
CA PRO A 39 -1.55 -12.86 3.46
C PRO A 39 -0.17 -12.25 3.20
N TYR A 40 0.66 -12.14 4.23
CA TYR A 40 1.98 -11.50 4.18
C TYR A 40 2.86 -12.01 3.02
N SER A 41 2.92 -13.34 2.84
CA SER A 41 3.69 -13.94 1.75
C SER A 41 3.19 -13.53 0.36
N GLN A 42 1.87 -13.43 0.21
CA GLN A 42 1.23 -12.98 -1.03
C GLN A 42 1.47 -11.48 -1.27
N ALA A 43 1.41 -10.66 -0.24
CA ALA A 43 1.70 -9.22 -0.36
C ALA A 43 3.12 -8.97 -0.86
N ILE A 44 4.10 -9.70 -0.31
CA ILE A 44 5.49 -9.63 -0.76
C ILE A 44 5.63 -10.12 -2.20
N TYR A 45 5.02 -11.25 -2.52
CA TYR A 45 5.05 -11.82 -3.88
C TYR A 45 4.48 -10.83 -4.90
N LEU A 46 3.32 -10.25 -4.62
CA LEU A 46 2.68 -9.26 -5.47
C LEU A 46 3.51 -7.97 -5.57
N TRP A 47 4.04 -7.47 -4.46
CA TRP A 47 4.82 -6.23 -4.45
C TRP A 47 6.15 -6.35 -5.20
N ARG A 48 6.80 -7.51 -5.10
CA ARG A 48 8.07 -7.79 -5.79
C ARG A 48 7.86 -8.39 -7.18
N GLY A 49 6.63 -8.74 -7.53
CA GLY A 49 6.29 -9.31 -8.83
C GLY A 49 6.58 -8.33 -9.96
N GLY A 50 7.13 -8.86 -11.03
CA GLY A 50 7.43 -8.13 -12.25
C GLY A 50 6.37 -8.35 -13.33
N GLU A 51 6.82 -8.41 -14.56
CA GLU A 51 5.95 -8.58 -15.73
C GLU A 51 5.28 -9.98 -15.78
N ASP A 52 5.88 -10.96 -15.14
CA ASP A 52 5.32 -12.30 -14.94
C ASP A 52 4.03 -12.29 -14.10
N VAL A 53 3.95 -11.39 -13.10
CA VAL A 53 2.76 -11.25 -12.23
C VAL A 53 1.79 -10.19 -12.77
N TRP A 54 2.32 -9.07 -13.25
CA TRP A 54 1.53 -7.88 -13.56
C TRP A 54 1.47 -7.55 -15.07
N GLY A 55 2.04 -8.38 -15.93
CA GLY A 55 2.11 -8.13 -17.38
C GLY A 55 0.76 -7.94 -18.06
N ALA A 56 -0.31 -8.44 -17.43
CA ALA A 56 -1.69 -8.26 -17.90
C ALA A 56 -2.28 -6.88 -17.60
N ASN A 57 -1.71 -6.13 -16.66
CA ASN A 57 -2.21 -4.79 -16.30
C ASN A 57 -1.64 -3.71 -17.24
N PRO A 58 -2.36 -2.59 -17.44
CA PRO A 58 -1.82 -1.43 -18.11
C PRO A 58 -0.70 -0.78 -17.29
N LYS A 59 0.16 -0.01 -17.94
CA LYS A 59 1.26 0.72 -17.30
C LYS A 59 0.84 2.16 -17.05
N PHE A 60 1.14 2.72 -15.85
CA PHE A 60 0.81 4.10 -15.49
C PHE A 60 -0.67 4.47 -15.71
N ALA A 61 -1.57 3.54 -15.48
CA ALA A 61 -2.99 3.79 -15.65
C ALA A 61 -3.58 4.42 -14.37
N PRO A 62 -4.21 5.60 -14.46
CA PRO A 62 -4.91 6.19 -13.32
C PRO A 62 -6.11 5.33 -12.89
N PRO A 63 -6.65 5.57 -11.69
CA PRO A 63 -7.84 4.89 -11.20
C PRO A 63 -9.06 5.07 -12.11
N ALA A 64 -9.93 4.06 -12.15
CA ALA A 64 -11.13 4.07 -12.98
C ALA A 64 -12.09 5.24 -12.65
N TRP A 65 -12.12 5.70 -11.40
CA TRP A 65 -12.96 6.82 -10.98
C TRP A 65 -12.53 8.18 -11.57
N PHE A 66 -11.34 8.30 -12.19
CA PHE A 66 -10.95 9.48 -12.97
C PHE A 66 -11.93 9.79 -14.10
N ASN A 67 -12.59 8.77 -14.66
CA ASN A 67 -13.63 8.96 -15.67
C ASN A 67 -14.84 9.78 -15.21
N PHE A 68 -15.08 9.90 -13.89
CA PHE A 68 -16.14 10.75 -13.36
C PHE A 68 -15.81 12.25 -13.48
N PHE A 69 -14.53 12.59 -13.52
CA PHE A 69 -14.05 13.98 -13.59
C PHE A 69 -13.53 14.35 -14.98
N SER A 70 -13.40 13.39 -15.90
CA SER A 70 -12.89 13.61 -17.24
C SER A 70 -14.02 13.87 -18.24
N ASN A 71 -13.84 14.88 -19.10
CA ASN A 71 -14.75 15.12 -20.23
C ASN A 71 -14.62 14.06 -21.33
N LYS A 72 -13.50 13.34 -21.39
CA LYS A 72 -13.26 12.23 -22.31
C LYS A 72 -13.29 10.93 -21.54
N LYS A 73 -14.13 10.00 -21.95
CA LYS A 73 -14.20 8.66 -21.36
C LYS A 73 -13.00 7.84 -21.78
N MET A 74 -12.13 7.54 -20.84
CA MET A 74 -10.96 6.67 -21.02
C MET A 74 -11.37 5.20 -20.94
N PRO A 75 -10.81 4.30 -21.79
CA PRO A 75 -11.15 2.89 -21.78
C PRO A 75 -10.75 2.22 -20.44
N LEU A 76 -11.69 1.45 -19.90
CA LEU A 76 -11.48 0.64 -18.70
C LEU A 76 -10.70 -0.63 -19.07
N SER A 77 -9.79 -1.03 -18.18
CA SER A 77 -9.10 -2.32 -18.32
C SER A 77 -9.97 -3.45 -17.78
N PHE A 78 -9.96 -4.57 -18.50
CA PHE A 78 -10.64 -5.80 -18.08
C PHE A 78 -9.90 -7.04 -18.58
N ALA A 79 -10.19 -8.17 -17.93
CA ALA A 79 -9.72 -9.48 -18.34
C ALA A 79 -10.91 -10.45 -18.41
N VAL A 80 -10.89 -11.33 -19.41
CA VAL A 80 -11.90 -12.37 -19.59
C VAL A 80 -11.21 -13.67 -19.96
N SER A 81 -11.80 -14.82 -19.55
CA SER A 81 -11.16 -16.12 -19.71
C SER A 81 -12.16 -17.19 -20.09
N THR A 82 -11.68 -18.22 -20.78
CA THR A 82 -12.44 -19.45 -20.98
C THR A 82 -12.59 -20.27 -19.69
N ALA A 83 -11.67 -20.11 -18.72
CA ALA A 83 -11.67 -20.87 -17.48
C ALA A 83 -12.77 -20.43 -16.50
N ASP A 84 -13.12 -19.14 -16.48
CA ASP A 84 -14.18 -18.58 -15.62
C ASP A 84 -15.53 -18.46 -16.36
N GLY A 85 -15.58 -18.91 -17.63
CA GLY A 85 -16.78 -18.89 -18.45
C GLY A 85 -17.18 -17.51 -19.00
N THR A 86 -16.35 -16.48 -18.82
CA THR A 86 -16.61 -15.13 -19.36
C THR A 86 -16.42 -15.07 -20.88
N MET A 87 -15.54 -15.93 -21.44
CA MET A 87 -15.44 -16.16 -22.89
C MET A 87 -16.23 -17.39 -23.29
N THR A 88 -17.02 -17.29 -24.35
CA THR A 88 -17.74 -18.44 -24.92
C THR A 88 -16.75 -19.37 -25.63
N LYS A 89 -16.74 -20.66 -25.23
CA LYS A 89 -15.92 -21.70 -25.84
C LYS A 89 -16.80 -22.83 -26.33
N THR A 90 -16.64 -23.23 -27.59
CA THR A 90 -17.30 -24.38 -28.20
C THR A 90 -16.27 -25.31 -28.80
N PHE A 91 -16.40 -26.60 -28.58
CA PHE A 91 -15.56 -27.64 -29.18
C PHE A 91 -16.39 -28.49 -30.12
N THR A 92 -15.90 -28.69 -31.33
CA THR A 92 -16.52 -29.53 -32.34
C THR A 92 -15.52 -30.62 -32.75
N ALA A 93 -15.85 -31.88 -32.48
CA ALA A 93 -15.00 -32.99 -32.90
C ALA A 93 -15.03 -33.15 -34.41
N GLY A 94 -13.86 -33.22 -35.00
CA GLY A 94 -13.66 -33.47 -36.46
C GLY A 94 -13.29 -34.93 -36.75
N ALA A 95 -13.02 -35.27 -38.02
CA ALA A 95 -12.53 -36.58 -38.42
C ALA A 95 -11.06 -36.77 -38.05
N GLN A 96 -10.61 -38.04 -37.88
CA GLN A 96 -9.19 -38.40 -37.67
C GLN A 96 -8.51 -37.76 -36.50
N ASN A 97 -9.16 -37.72 -35.32
CA ASN A 97 -8.66 -37.13 -34.07
C ASN A 97 -8.41 -35.59 -34.14
N THR A 98 -8.95 -34.88 -35.12
CA THR A 98 -8.93 -33.43 -35.20
C THR A 98 -10.12 -32.87 -34.42
N GLY A 99 -9.98 -31.65 -33.91
CA GLY A 99 -11.06 -30.88 -33.27
C GLY A 99 -10.96 -29.42 -33.64
N THR A 100 -12.10 -28.76 -33.67
CA THR A 100 -12.16 -27.30 -33.83
C THR A 100 -12.64 -26.67 -32.52
N VAL A 101 -11.87 -25.73 -31.97
CA VAL A 101 -12.19 -24.96 -30.78
C VAL A 101 -12.52 -23.54 -31.24
N ASN A 102 -13.75 -23.09 -31.00
CA ASN A 102 -14.13 -21.71 -31.26
C ASN A 102 -14.27 -20.98 -29.92
N ILE A 103 -13.48 -19.92 -29.73
CA ILE A 103 -13.53 -19.07 -28.56
C ILE A 103 -13.90 -17.65 -29.02
N SER A 104 -14.87 -17.03 -28.35
CA SER A 104 -15.27 -15.68 -28.70
C SER A 104 -15.68 -14.88 -27.47
N TYR A 105 -15.42 -13.57 -27.56
CA TYR A 105 -15.87 -12.58 -26.58
C TYR A 105 -16.29 -11.29 -27.27
N SER A 106 -17.46 -10.75 -26.91
CA SER A 106 -17.97 -9.49 -27.46
C SER A 106 -18.13 -8.47 -26.34
N PHE A 107 -17.76 -7.25 -26.61
CA PHE A 107 -17.90 -6.13 -25.66
C PHE A 107 -18.31 -4.84 -26.37
N ASP A 108 -18.93 -3.93 -25.65
CA ASP A 108 -19.32 -2.61 -26.16
C ASP A 108 -18.23 -1.59 -25.82
N PHE A 109 -17.72 -0.91 -26.85
CA PHE A 109 -16.67 0.09 -26.73
C PHE A 109 -17.25 1.50 -26.97
N GLN A 110 -17.41 2.26 -25.88
CA GLN A 110 -18.02 3.60 -25.88
C GLN A 110 -17.04 4.69 -25.42
N TYR A 111 -15.75 4.46 -25.59
CA TYR A 111 -14.69 5.33 -25.09
C TYR A 111 -14.17 6.30 -26.17
N ASP A 112 -13.48 7.37 -25.70
CA ASP A 112 -12.92 8.43 -26.55
C ASP A 112 -11.40 8.29 -26.74
N GLY A 113 -10.79 7.26 -26.15
CA GLY A 113 -9.37 6.94 -26.27
C GLY A 113 -9.13 5.50 -26.68
N TYR A 114 -7.90 5.18 -27.05
CA TYR A 114 -7.48 3.82 -27.41
C TYR A 114 -7.03 3.05 -26.16
N PRO A 115 -7.11 1.70 -26.16
CA PRO A 115 -6.41 0.91 -25.15
C PRO A 115 -4.89 1.10 -25.28
N GLN A 116 -4.17 0.86 -24.17
CA GLN A 116 -2.70 0.85 -24.20
C GLN A 116 -2.17 -0.38 -24.94
N GLU A 117 -2.83 -1.54 -24.74
CA GLU A 117 -2.43 -2.82 -25.31
C GLU A 117 -3.60 -3.81 -25.23
N MET A 118 -3.57 -4.79 -26.11
CA MET A 118 -4.41 -5.98 -26.02
C MET A 118 -3.52 -7.20 -26.13
N LEU A 119 -3.79 -8.20 -25.29
CA LEU A 119 -3.01 -9.43 -25.31
C LEU A 119 -3.89 -10.64 -25.03
N ILE A 120 -3.47 -11.79 -25.55
CA ILE A 120 -4.10 -13.08 -25.33
C ILE A 120 -3.06 -14.03 -24.73
N ASN A 121 -3.36 -14.57 -23.57
CA ASN A 121 -2.62 -15.69 -22.99
C ASN A 121 -3.30 -16.98 -23.38
N PHE A 122 -2.58 -17.87 -24.03
CA PHE A 122 -3.02 -19.21 -24.36
C PHE A 122 -2.49 -20.21 -23.34
N ASP A 123 -3.34 -21.13 -22.94
CA ASP A 123 -3.00 -22.34 -22.18
C ASP A 123 -3.52 -23.55 -22.97
N SER A 124 -2.63 -24.27 -23.61
CA SER A 124 -2.98 -25.40 -24.48
C SER A 124 -2.48 -26.74 -23.93
N LYS A 125 -3.31 -27.76 -24.08
CA LYS A 125 -2.97 -29.15 -23.72
C LYS A 125 -2.81 -29.95 -25.00
N TYR A 126 -1.64 -30.57 -25.20
CA TYR A 126 -1.34 -31.47 -26.32
C TYR A 126 -0.17 -32.36 -25.92
N ALA A 127 -0.03 -33.53 -26.59
CA ALA A 127 1.06 -34.47 -26.34
C ALA A 127 2.22 -34.30 -27.33
N GLN A 128 1.94 -34.35 -28.63
CA GLN A 128 2.97 -34.28 -29.67
C GLN A 128 2.69 -33.23 -30.74
N LYS A 129 1.40 -33.03 -31.10
CA LYS A 129 1.02 -32.14 -32.19
C LYS A 129 0.49 -30.83 -31.65
N GLN A 130 1.26 -29.77 -31.83
CA GLN A 130 0.93 -28.43 -31.43
C GLN A 130 -0.37 -27.94 -32.08
N PRO A 131 -1.34 -27.43 -31.32
CA PRO A 131 -2.55 -26.81 -31.86
C PRO A 131 -2.23 -25.55 -32.65
N PHE A 132 -3.08 -25.23 -33.62
CA PHE A 132 -2.98 -24.03 -34.42
C PHE A 132 -4.18 -23.12 -34.19
N VAL A 133 -3.95 -21.79 -34.09
CA VAL A 133 -5.01 -20.81 -33.88
C VAL A 133 -4.99 -19.73 -34.95
N SER A 134 -6.18 -19.27 -35.30
CA SER A 134 -6.41 -18.06 -36.11
C SER A 134 -7.14 -17.04 -35.21
N ILE A 135 -6.60 -15.83 -35.09
CA ILE A 135 -7.13 -14.79 -34.24
C ILE A 135 -7.69 -13.69 -35.13
N ASN A 136 -8.97 -13.40 -34.96
CA ASN A 136 -9.69 -12.41 -35.74
C ASN A 136 -10.30 -11.33 -34.82
N TRP A 137 -10.27 -10.11 -35.28
CA TRP A 137 -10.88 -8.95 -34.63
C TRP A 137 -12.03 -8.45 -35.49
N VAL A 138 -13.24 -8.49 -34.95
CA VAL A 138 -14.45 -8.02 -35.65
C VAL A 138 -14.85 -6.66 -35.09
N THR A 139 -14.98 -5.70 -36.00
CA THR A 139 -15.34 -4.32 -35.69
C THR A 139 -16.85 -4.07 -35.84
N PRO A 140 -17.40 -2.98 -35.24
CA PRO A 140 -18.83 -2.66 -35.31
C PRO A 140 -19.38 -2.47 -36.73
N ASP A 141 -18.52 -2.07 -37.70
CA ASP A 141 -18.85 -1.91 -39.11
C ASP A 141 -18.76 -3.23 -39.92
N GLY A 142 -18.50 -4.34 -39.21
CA GLY A 142 -18.47 -5.69 -39.82
C GLY A 142 -17.13 -6.07 -40.49
N ARG A 143 -16.07 -5.25 -40.36
CA ARG A 143 -14.73 -5.65 -40.82
C ARG A 143 -14.21 -6.80 -39.96
N ASN A 144 -13.61 -7.78 -40.63
CA ASN A 144 -12.91 -8.86 -39.95
C ASN A 144 -11.41 -8.71 -40.22
N ILE A 145 -10.69 -8.25 -39.20
CA ILE A 145 -9.24 -7.99 -39.24
C ILE A 145 -8.53 -9.20 -38.64
N ARG A 146 -7.73 -9.89 -39.44
CA ARG A 146 -6.90 -10.99 -38.96
C ARG A 146 -5.70 -10.46 -38.23
N ILE A 147 -5.50 -10.91 -36.98
CA ILE A 147 -4.36 -10.53 -36.16
C ILE A 147 -3.19 -11.45 -36.49
N ASP A 148 -3.35 -12.76 -36.28
CA ASP A 148 -2.30 -13.74 -36.54
C ASP A 148 -2.86 -15.15 -36.78
N ASN A 149 -2.01 -16.01 -37.34
CA ASN A 149 -2.22 -17.43 -37.51
C ASN A 149 -0.96 -18.16 -37.05
N LEU A 150 -1.01 -18.82 -35.90
CA LEU A 150 0.17 -19.44 -35.30
C LEU A 150 -0.11 -20.75 -34.62
N GLY A 151 0.92 -21.60 -34.53
CA GLY A 151 0.92 -22.75 -33.63
C GLY A 151 1.18 -22.29 -32.21
N ILE A 152 0.41 -22.74 -31.24
CA ILE A 152 0.52 -22.32 -29.84
C ILE A 152 1.22 -23.39 -29.01
N SER A 153 2.23 -22.96 -28.23
CA SER A 153 2.87 -23.77 -27.20
C SER A 153 1.97 -23.93 -25.97
N GLN A 154 2.37 -24.79 -25.01
CA GLN A 154 1.57 -25.05 -23.81
C GLN A 154 1.17 -23.76 -23.06
N GLN A 155 2.10 -22.81 -22.98
CA GLN A 155 1.82 -21.46 -22.49
C GLN A 155 2.43 -20.44 -23.46
N GLN A 156 1.62 -19.54 -23.96
CA GLN A 156 2.06 -18.51 -24.90
C GLN A 156 1.24 -17.26 -24.76
N THR A 157 1.94 -16.11 -24.75
CA THR A 157 1.34 -14.78 -24.75
C THR A 157 1.52 -14.14 -26.11
N LEU A 158 0.44 -13.68 -26.73
CA LEU A 158 0.45 -12.86 -27.93
C LEU A 158 0.05 -11.43 -27.56
N ARG A 159 0.90 -10.45 -27.88
CA ARG A 159 0.63 -9.01 -27.73
C ARG A 159 0.34 -8.42 -29.11
N PHE A 160 -0.79 -7.75 -29.28
CA PHE A 160 -1.21 -7.23 -30.57
C PHE A 160 -0.25 -6.16 -31.10
N SER A 161 0.33 -5.33 -30.23
CA SER A 161 1.28 -4.30 -30.64
C SER A 161 2.68 -4.82 -31.01
N GLN A 162 2.98 -6.10 -30.69
CA GLN A 162 4.29 -6.70 -30.89
C GLN A 162 4.27 -7.82 -31.93
N ASP A 163 3.10 -8.18 -32.43
CA ASP A 163 2.94 -9.26 -33.39
C ASP A 163 3.47 -8.83 -34.78
N GLN A 164 4.47 -9.56 -35.29
CA GLN A 164 5.16 -9.18 -36.53
C GLN A 164 4.28 -9.31 -37.77
N GLN A 165 3.42 -10.33 -37.85
CA GLN A 165 2.53 -10.53 -39.00
C GLN A 165 1.47 -9.43 -39.04
N PHE A 166 0.90 -9.12 -37.88
CA PHE A 166 -0.07 -8.03 -37.77
C PHE A 166 0.57 -6.67 -38.14
N LEU A 167 1.72 -6.34 -37.55
CA LEU A 167 2.44 -5.09 -37.83
C LEU A 167 2.80 -4.91 -39.30
N GLN A 168 3.23 -5.98 -40.00
CA GLN A 168 3.50 -5.96 -41.44
C GLN A 168 2.23 -5.68 -42.25
N SER A 169 1.07 -6.22 -41.82
CA SER A 169 -0.20 -5.99 -42.51
C SER A 169 -0.70 -4.54 -42.41
N LEU A 170 -0.24 -3.81 -41.37
CA LEU A 170 -0.68 -2.43 -41.09
C LEU A 170 0.09 -1.35 -41.85
N ASN A 171 1.14 -1.70 -42.64
CA ASN A 171 1.93 -0.75 -43.41
C ASN A 171 2.40 0.48 -42.64
N GLY A 172 2.77 0.29 -41.33
CA GLY A 172 3.28 1.36 -40.47
C GLY A 172 2.21 2.16 -39.68
N GLN A 173 0.95 1.77 -39.78
CA GLN A 173 -0.09 2.35 -38.90
C GLN A 173 0.02 1.82 -37.48
N ASP A 174 -0.38 2.64 -36.51
CA ASP A 174 -0.49 2.22 -35.12
C ASP A 174 -1.53 1.11 -34.99
N PRO A 175 -1.18 -0.04 -34.34
CA PRO A 175 -2.08 -1.18 -34.17
C PRO A 175 -3.42 -0.84 -33.53
N MET A 176 -3.41 -0.02 -32.48
CA MET A 176 -4.66 0.31 -31.78
C MET A 176 -5.53 1.24 -32.64
N GLN A 177 -4.93 2.16 -33.39
CA GLN A 177 -5.69 2.99 -34.33
C GLN A 177 -6.29 2.17 -35.46
N ALA A 178 -5.56 1.22 -36.03
CA ALA A 178 -6.03 0.36 -37.11
C ALA A 178 -7.24 -0.50 -36.67
N LEU A 179 -7.24 -0.99 -35.41
CA LEU A 179 -8.29 -1.83 -34.85
C LEU A 179 -9.54 -1.05 -34.43
N PHE A 180 -9.38 0.21 -34.02
CA PHE A 180 -10.48 0.99 -33.43
C PHE A 180 -10.98 2.13 -34.32
N ASN A 181 -10.29 2.54 -35.37
CA ASN A 181 -10.74 3.63 -36.24
C ASN A 181 -11.62 3.15 -37.37
N ASP A 182 -12.53 4.02 -37.75
CA ASP A 182 -13.19 3.96 -39.05
C ASP A 182 -12.18 4.39 -40.15
N PRO A 183 -11.90 3.55 -41.13
CA PRO A 183 -10.93 3.86 -42.23
C PRO A 183 -11.27 5.12 -43.02
N LYS A 184 -12.55 5.50 -43.08
CA LYS A 184 -13.00 6.65 -43.87
C LYS A 184 -12.85 7.97 -43.14
N THR A 185 -13.15 7.98 -41.85
CA THR A 185 -13.18 9.21 -41.02
C THR A 185 -11.95 9.36 -40.13
N ASN A 186 -11.16 8.31 -39.99
CA ASN A 186 -10.02 8.19 -39.07
C ASN A 186 -10.36 8.57 -37.60
N LYS A 187 -11.63 8.33 -37.22
CA LYS A 187 -12.12 8.55 -35.86
C LYS A 187 -12.42 7.21 -35.17
N ILE A 188 -12.38 7.20 -33.86
CA ILE A 188 -12.72 6.02 -33.09
C ILE A 188 -14.15 5.58 -33.40
N LEU A 189 -14.29 4.33 -33.81
CA LEU A 189 -15.57 3.71 -34.09
C LEU A 189 -16.12 3.12 -32.79
N LYS A 190 -17.22 3.69 -32.29
CA LYS A 190 -17.89 3.19 -31.10
C LYS A 190 -18.89 2.11 -31.46
N GLY A 191 -19.03 1.10 -30.61
CA GLY A 191 -19.97 0.00 -30.81
C GLY A 191 -19.44 -1.34 -30.34
N LYS A 192 -20.08 -2.40 -30.83
CA LYS A 192 -19.80 -3.77 -30.38
C LYS A 192 -18.62 -4.36 -31.16
N TYR A 193 -17.56 -4.66 -30.44
CA TYR A 193 -16.38 -5.38 -30.93
C TYR A 193 -16.42 -6.84 -30.50
N GLN A 194 -15.73 -7.70 -31.26
CA GLN A 194 -15.59 -9.10 -30.90
C GLN A 194 -14.19 -9.59 -31.21
N VAL A 195 -13.58 -10.28 -30.26
CA VAL A 195 -12.42 -11.13 -30.50
C VAL A 195 -12.90 -12.55 -30.78
N GLN A 196 -12.39 -13.15 -31.87
CA GLN A 196 -12.69 -14.52 -32.26
C GLN A 196 -11.37 -15.30 -32.41
N ILE A 197 -11.29 -16.44 -31.76
CA ILE A 197 -10.15 -17.36 -31.85
C ILE A 197 -10.69 -18.68 -32.35
N ILE A 198 -10.20 -19.10 -33.54
CA ILE A 198 -10.54 -20.38 -34.17
C ILE A 198 -9.32 -21.27 -34.02
N GLY A 199 -9.40 -22.26 -33.14
CA GLY A 199 -8.33 -23.21 -32.90
C GLY A 199 -8.59 -24.55 -33.60
N VAL A 200 -7.52 -25.18 -34.10
CA VAL A 200 -7.55 -26.54 -34.65
C VAL A 200 -6.61 -27.40 -33.81
N THR A 201 -7.14 -28.48 -33.27
CA THR A 201 -6.39 -29.49 -32.53
C THR A 201 -6.19 -30.74 -33.39
N PHE A 202 -5.03 -31.41 -33.25
CA PHE A 202 -4.62 -32.52 -34.12
C PHE A 202 -4.48 -33.84 -33.37
N GLU A 203 -4.88 -33.91 -32.08
CA GLU A 203 -4.76 -35.04 -31.22
C GLU A 203 -6.02 -35.19 -30.34
N GLN A 204 -6.38 -36.43 -30.00
CA GLN A 204 -7.46 -36.68 -29.09
C GLN A 204 -7.11 -36.19 -27.67
N GLY A 205 -8.01 -35.45 -27.02
CA GLY A 205 -7.79 -34.85 -25.70
C GLY A 205 -6.98 -33.57 -25.72
N SER A 206 -6.57 -33.07 -26.88
CA SER A 206 -5.99 -31.74 -27.03
C SER A 206 -7.05 -30.68 -26.83
N ASP A 207 -6.67 -29.62 -26.11
CA ASP A 207 -7.57 -28.50 -25.77
C ASP A 207 -6.84 -27.15 -25.79
N ILE A 208 -7.61 -26.09 -26.02
CA ILE A 208 -7.12 -24.71 -26.05
C ILE A 208 -7.94 -23.86 -25.11
N ASN A 209 -7.30 -23.23 -24.14
CA ASN A 209 -7.89 -22.17 -23.31
C ASN A 209 -7.24 -20.85 -23.65
N ALA A 210 -8.00 -19.79 -23.53
CA ALA A 210 -7.53 -18.45 -23.79
C ALA A 210 -8.01 -17.49 -22.70
N GLN A 211 -7.16 -16.52 -22.38
CA GLN A 211 -7.48 -15.39 -21.54
C GLN A 211 -7.15 -14.11 -22.30
N PHE A 212 -8.15 -13.27 -22.55
CA PHE A 212 -7.99 -12.00 -23.23
C PHE A 212 -7.91 -10.87 -22.22
N PHE A 213 -6.88 -10.04 -22.34
CA PHE A 213 -6.65 -8.86 -21.53
C PHE A 213 -6.76 -7.62 -22.40
N PHE A 214 -7.66 -6.74 -22.00
CA PHE A 214 -7.83 -5.42 -22.56
C PHE A 214 -7.21 -4.41 -21.61
N GLN A 215 -6.00 -3.92 -21.91
CA GLN A 215 -5.30 -2.91 -21.13
C GLN A 215 -5.79 -1.52 -21.54
N GLY A 216 -6.76 -1.01 -20.81
CA GLY A 216 -7.30 0.33 -21.03
C GLY A 216 -6.35 1.44 -20.56
N GLN A 217 -6.87 2.66 -20.50
CA GLN A 217 -6.14 3.82 -20.00
C GLN A 217 -6.37 4.05 -18.51
N VAL A 218 -7.38 3.41 -17.91
CA VAL A 218 -7.67 3.46 -16.46
C VAL A 218 -7.81 2.05 -15.90
N TYR A 219 -7.44 1.88 -14.62
CA TYR A 219 -7.40 0.57 -13.98
C TYR A 219 -7.79 0.64 -12.50
N GLY A 220 -8.66 -0.27 -12.06
CA GLY A 220 -8.97 -0.51 -10.65
C GLY A 220 -9.37 0.73 -9.85
N LEU A 221 -9.17 0.66 -8.54
CA LEU A 221 -9.50 1.76 -7.62
C LEU A 221 -8.32 2.69 -7.34
N ALA A 222 -7.08 2.20 -7.45
CA ALA A 222 -5.86 2.96 -7.15
C ALA A 222 -4.92 3.15 -8.35
N GLY A 223 -5.29 2.59 -9.52
CA GLY A 223 -4.43 2.65 -10.71
C GLY A 223 -3.20 1.75 -10.62
N THR A 224 -2.26 1.98 -11.55
CA THR A 224 -1.04 1.17 -11.68
C THR A 224 0.22 2.03 -11.77
N ASP A 225 1.35 1.44 -11.41
CA ASP A 225 2.67 2.07 -11.47
C ASP A 225 3.50 1.70 -12.73
N GLN A 226 4.81 2.00 -12.70
CA GLN A 226 5.76 1.69 -13.77
C GLN A 226 5.97 0.19 -13.99
N TYR A 227 5.74 -0.64 -12.98
CA TYR A 227 5.84 -2.10 -13.04
C TYR A 227 4.48 -2.76 -13.31
N ARG A 228 3.45 -1.97 -13.61
CA ARG A 228 2.05 -2.42 -13.82
C ARG A 228 1.40 -2.95 -12.53
N ARG A 229 2.04 -2.76 -11.34
CA ARG A 229 1.50 -3.23 -10.07
C ARG A 229 0.22 -2.50 -9.74
N ASP A 230 -0.77 -3.21 -9.23
CA ASP A 230 -1.97 -2.59 -8.66
C ASP A 230 -1.58 -1.87 -7.35
N LEU A 231 -1.67 -0.54 -7.36
CA LEU A 231 -1.33 0.29 -6.21
C LEU A 231 -2.22 0.02 -4.99
N MET A 232 -3.42 -0.54 -5.18
CA MET A 232 -4.32 -0.91 -4.09
C MET A 232 -3.65 -1.89 -3.12
N VAL A 233 -2.83 -2.83 -3.61
CA VAL A 233 -2.09 -3.78 -2.76
C VAL A 233 -1.19 -3.04 -1.78
N ALA A 234 -0.43 -2.06 -2.27
CA ALA A 234 0.50 -1.31 -1.44
C ALA A 234 -0.19 -0.27 -0.55
N LEU A 235 -1.28 0.35 -0.98
CA LEU A 235 -2.09 1.23 -0.15
C LEU A 235 -2.71 0.49 1.03
N LEU A 236 -3.28 -0.70 0.79
CA LEU A 236 -3.84 -1.54 1.84
C LEU A 236 -2.76 -2.02 2.82
N TRP A 237 -1.65 -2.56 2.32
CA TRP A 237 -0.57 -3.09 3.17
C TRP A 237 0.27 -2.01 3.83
N GLY A 238 0.35 -0.83 3.26
CA GLY A 238 0.97 0.33 3.89
C GLY A 238 0.29 0.71 5.22
N THR A 239 -1.02 0.45 5.36
CA THR A 239 -1.77 0.77 6.59
C THR A 239 -1.26 -0.01 7.81
N PRO A 240 -1.22 -1.36 7.84
CA PRO A 240 -0.70 -2.09 8.99
C PRO A 240 0.78 -1.81 9.26
N VAL A 241 1.59 -1.60 8.22
CA VAL A 241 3.02 -1.31 8.38
C VAL A 241 3.23 0.07 9.03
N ALA A 242 2.55 1.11 8.53
CA ALA A 242 2.64 2.46 9.08
C ALA A 242 2.14 2.52 10.53
N LEU A 243 0.99 1.89 10.83
CA LEU A 243 0.46 1.83 12.19
C LEU A 243 1.37 1.05 13.14
N ALA A 244 1.91 -0.10 12.70
CA ALA A 244 2.83 -0.89 13.51
C ALA A 244 4.11 -0.10 13.81
N PHE A 245 4.72 0.53 12.81
CA PHE A 245 5.91 1.36 12.99
C PHE A 245 5.65 2.53 13.94
N GLY A 246 4.58 3.30 13.69
CA GLY A 246 4.23 4.45 14.51
C GLY A 246 3.92 4.09 15.96
N LEU A 247 3.12 3.05 16.19
CA LEU A 247 2.75 2.60 17.53
C LEU A 247 3.93 2.00 18.29
N LEU A 248 4.71 1.11 17.66
CA LEU A 248 5.87 0.50 18.30
C LEU A 248 6.96 1.52 18.62
N ALA A 249 7.24 2.46 17.70
CA ALA A 249 8.17 3.55 17.95
C ALA A 249 7.70 4.44 19.12
N SER A 250 6.43 4.81 19.11
CA SER A 250 5.83 5.67 20.14
C SER A 250 5.86 4.99 21.52
N ILE A 251 5.34 3.76 21.62
CA ILE A 251 5.32 2.99 22.88
C ILE A 251 6.75 2.72 23.35
N GLY A 252 7.61 2.19 22.44
CA GLY A 252 8.99 1.85 22.78
C GLY A 252 9.77 3.04 23.31
N THR A 253 9.68 4.18 22.63
CA THR A 253 10.36 5.41 23.08
C THR A 253 9.81 5.92 24.40
N LEU A 254 8.50 6.08 24.49
CA LEU A 254 7.86 6.75 25.60
C LEU A 254 8.00 5.96 26.92
N VAL A 255 7.73 4.65 26.84
CA VAL A 255 7.84 3.76 28.01
C VAL A 255 9.29 3.65 28.48
N THR A 256 10.23 3.48 27.56
CA THR A 256 11.65 3.36 27.92
C THR A 256 12.19 4.67 28.49
N THR A 257 11.85 5.81 27.89
CA THR A 257 12.21 7.15 28.41
C THR A 257 11.69 7.36 29.82
N MET A 258 10.44 6.99 30.08
CA MET A 258 9.82 7.10 31.40
C MET A 258 10.54 6.24 32.43
N ILE A 259 10.84 4.97 32.12
CA ILE A 259 11.53 4.05 33.00
C ILE A 259 12.93 4.58 33.36
N ILE A 260 13.69 5.03 32.35
CA ILE A 260 15.03 5.56 32.53
C ILE A 260 15.00 6.84 33.39
N ALA A 261 14.04 7.75 33.15
CA ALA A 261 13.87 8.96 33.92
C ALA A 261 13.49 8.65 35.41
N ALA A 262 12.63 7.64 35.61
CA ALA A 262 12.24 7.21 36.97
C ALA A 262 13.44 6.64 37.72
N ILE A 263 14.23 5.76 37.10
CA ILE A 263 15.44 5.17 37.67
C ILE A 263 16.47 6.25 38.03
N GLY A 264 16.76 7.14 37.08
CA GLY A 264 17.71 8.26 37.32
C GLY A 264 17.30 9.15 38.47
N THR A 265 16.02 9.52 38.51
CA THR A 265 15.48 10.37 39.60
C THR A 265 15.49 9.65 40.94
N TRP A 266 15.16 8.35 40.96
CA TRP A 266 15.10 7.57 42.20
C TRP A 266 16.47 7.42 42.83
N TYR A 267 17.44 6.91 42.09
CA TYR A 267 18.80 6.67 42.61
C TYR A 267 19.60 7.98 42.78
N GLY A 268 19.37 8.93 41.87
CA GLY A 268 20.10 10.21 41.90
C GLY A 268 21.60 10.07 41.64
N GLY A 269 22.39 11.01 42.19
CA GLY A 269 23.85 10.97 42.16
C GLY A 269 24.45 10.76 40.76
N TRP A 270 25.40 9.81 40.62
CA TRP A 270 26.09 9.55 39.37
C TRP A 270 25.21 8.94 38.29
N ILE A 271 24.17 8.17 38.67
CA ILE A 271 23.23 7.56 37.71
C ILE A 271 22.43 8.66 37.01
N ASP A 272 21.85 9.59 37.76
CA ASP A 272 21.13 10.72 37.18
C ASP A 272 22.08 11.58 36.31
N ALA A 273 23.29 11.88 36.83
CA ALA A 273 24.30 12.65 36.08
C ALA A 273 24.68 11.97 34.75
N LEU A 274 24.84 10.66 34.76
CA LEU A 274 25.13 9.89 33.53
C LEU A 274 23.99 9.97 32.52
N ILE A 275 22.75 9.76 32.96
CA ILE A 275 21.56 9.85 32.09
C ILE A 275 21.44 11.25 31.50
N GLN A 276 21.62 12.30 32.32
CA GLN A 276 21.60 13.70 31.82
C GLN A 276 22.72 13.94 30.81
N ARG A 277 23.93 13.43 31.03
CA ARG A 277 25.05 13.59 30.11
C ARG A 277 24.83 12.91 28.78
N ILE A 278 24.30 11.66 28.78
CA ILE A 278 23.91 10.96 27.55
C ILE A 278 22.83 11.74 26.81
N THR A 279 21.85 12.27 27.55
CA THR A 279 20.77 13.09 26.96
C THR A 279 21.33 14.35 26.30
N GLU A 280 22.27 15.05 26.93
CA GLU A 280 22.90 16.25 26.38
C GLU A 280 23.67 15.95 25.08
N ILE A 281 24.40 14.84 25.07
CA ILE A 281 25.11 14.39 23.86
C ILE A 281 24.09 14.08 22.75
N ASN A 282 23.04 13.32 23.08
CA ASN A 282 22.03 12.89 22.08
C ASN A 282 21.27 14.08 21.47
N LEU A 283 21.02 15.14 22.25
CA LEU A 283 20.34 16.35 21.75
C LEU A 283 21.15 17.14 20.70
N VAL A 284 22.48 16.95 20.65
CA VAL A 284 23.36 17.59 19.67
C VAL A 284 23.54 16.71 18.43
N LEU A 285 23.26 15.42 18.53
CA LEU A 285 23.42 14.48 17.42
C LEU A 285 22.40 14.77 16.30
N PRO A 286 22.84 14.76 15.03
CA PRO A 286 21.94 14.95 13.89
C PRO A 286 21.14 13.67 13.64
N TYR A 287 19.99 13.56 14.31
CA TYR A 287 19.09 12.40 14.34
C TYR A 287 18.84 11.76 12.96
N LEU A 288 18.40 12.58 11.98
CA LEU A 288 18.08 12.10 10.65
C LEU A 288 19.32 11.58 9.90
N ALA A 289 20.47 12.27 10.06
CA ALA A 289 21.71 11.83 9.44
C ALA A 289 22.18 10.46 9.94
N ILE A 290 21.99 10.17 11.24
CA ILE A 290 22.33 8.87 11.80
C ILE A 290 21.40 7.79 11.23
N LEU A 291 20.10 8.05 11.11
CA LEU A 291 19.16 7.11 10.50
C LEU A 291 19.50 6.84 9.05
N ILE A 292 19.87 7.88 8.29
CA ILE A 292 20.34 7.73 6.90
C ILE A 292 21.61 6.88 6.84
N MET A 293 22.59 7.13 7.71
CA MET A 293 23.80 6.31 7.78
C MET A 293 23.49 4.84 8.07
N VAL A 294 22.64 4.58 9.05
CA VAL A 294 22.26 3.19 9.40
C VAL A 294 21.53 2.53 8.24
N GLY A 295 20.57 3.23 7.64
CA GLY A 295 19.84 2.73 6.47
C GLY A 295 20.78 2.42 5.30
N THR A 296 21.69 3.32 4.97
CA THR A 296 22.58 3.17 3.80
C THR A 296 23.68 2.12 4.01
N PHE A 297 24.34 2.12 5.17
CA PHE A 297 25.55 1.31 5.37
C PHE A 297 25.33 0.01 6.15
N TYR A 298 24.20 -0.12 6.86
CA TYR A 298 23.95 -1.29 7.69
C TYR A 298 22.75 -2.11 7.21
N SER A 299 21.54 -1.55 7.17
CA SER A 299 20.36 -2.29 6.74
C SER A 299 19.18 -1.38 6.40
N HIS A 300 18.50 -1.67 5.28
CA HIS A 300 17.25 -1.05 4.88
C HIS A 300 16.02 -1.68 5.57
N SER A 301 16.21 -2.69 6.43
CA SER A 301 15.08 -3.32 7.12
C SER A 301 14.35 -2.34 8.02
N ILE A 302 13.05 -2.25 7.86
CA ILE A 302 12.18 -1.38 8.67
C ILE A 302 12.31 -1.65 10.17
N TRP A 303 12.60 -2.91 10.56
CA TRP A 303 12.77 -3.30 11.95
C TRP A 303 14.07 -2.79 12.57
N VAL A 304 15.16 -2.76 11.79
CA VAL A 304 16.43 -2.17 12.22
C VAL A 304 16.27 -0.66 12.37
N ILE A 305 15.67 -0.01 11.39
CA ILE A 305 15.39 1.43 11.43
C ILE A 305 14.48 1.77 12.62
N LEU A 306 13.45 0.98 12.89
CA LEU A 306 12.59 1.12 14.05
C LEU A 306 13.39 1.05 15.38
N GLY A 307 14.25 0.04 15.52
CA GLY A 307 15.09 -0.13 16.71
C GLY A 307 16.01 1.06 16.96
N VAL A 308 16.68 1.55 15.92
CA VAL A 308 17.55 2.74 16.01
C VAL A 308 16.75 4.01 16.27
N THR A 309 15.58 4.16 15.65
CA THR A 309 14.64 5.25 15.89
C THR A 309 14.26 5.32 17.36
N ILE A 310 13.88 4.19 17.97
CA ILE A 310 13.55 4.13 19.40
C ILE A 310 14.78 4.52 20.23
N LEU A 311 15.94 3.91 19.95
CA LEU A 311 17.16 4.14 20.72
C LEU A 311 17.56 5.63 20.75
N LEU A 312 17.56 6.28 19.60
CA LEU A 312 17.89 7.71 19.48
C LEU A 312 16.81 8.61 20.08
N SER A 313 15.57 8.17 20.12
CA SER A 313 14.43 8.95 20.63
C SER A 313 14.26 8.87 22.14
N ILE A 314 14.90 7.91 22.83
CA ILE A 314 14.83 7.75 24.29
C ILE A 314 15.45 8.96 25.01
N PHE A 315 16.69 9.32 24.65
CA PHE A 315 17.48 10.35 25.32
C PHE A 315 17.23 11.72 24.74
N THR A 316 16.01 12.22 24.87
CA THR A 316 15.57 13.53 24.37
C THR A 316 15.16 14.48 25.50
N GLY A 317 14.67 15.65 25.18
CA GLY A 317 14.11 16.60 26.14
C GLY A 317 13.02 16.01 27.06
N SER A 318 12.33 14.93 26.62
CA SER A 318 11.31 14.23 27.38
C SER A 318 11.87 13.62 28.69
N ILE A 319 13.12 13.15 28.70
CA ILE A 319 13.77 12.68 29.94
C ILE A 319 13.83 13.82 30.99
N LYS A 320 14.21 15.01 30.58
CA LYS A 320 14.30 16.17 31.49
C LYS A 320 12.92 16.55 32.03
N SER A 321 11.89 16.51 31.21
CA SER A 321 10.51 16.78 31.59
C SER A 321 9.98 15.74 32.59
N TYR A 322 10.17 14.45 32.31
CA TYR A 322 9.75 13.38 33.18
C TYR A 322 10.52 13.37 34.52
N ARG A 323 11.83 13.64 34.45
CA ARG A 323 12.66 13.82 35.66
C ARG A 323 12.10 14.90 36.59
N ALA A 324 11.74 16.07 36.03
CA ALA A 324 11.19 17.18 36.83
C ALA A 324 9.91 16.77 37.55
N ILE A 325 9.04 16.00 36.93
CA ILE A 325 7.82 15.49 37.57
C ILE A 325 8.16 14.40 38.60
N PHE A 326 9.07 13.48 38.28
CA PHE A 326 9.46 12.41 39.21
C PHE A 326 10.15 12.95 40.48
N VAL A 327 10.91 14.03 40.40
CA VAL A 327 11.48 14.73 41.57
C VAL A 327 10.35 15.17 42.52
N GLN A 328 9.30 15.80 41.98
CA GLN A 328 8.15 16.23 42.78
C GLN A 328 7.40 15.05 43.41
N VAL A 329 7.20 13.97 42.63
CA VAL A 329 6.50 12.77 43.10
C VAL A 329 7.31 12.02 44.16
N LYS A 330 8.64 12.00 44.05
CA LYS A 330 9.55 11.34 45.00
C LYS A 330 9.44 11.90 46.41
N GLU A 331 9.20 13.20 46.53
CA GLU A 331 9.06 13.90 47.82
C GLU A 331 7.63 13.83 48.40
N SER A 332 6.76 13.03 47.84
CA SER A 332 5.38 12.90 48.33
C SER A 332 5.27 11.99 49.56
N MET A 333 4.35 12.34 50.47
CA MET A 333 4.15 11.61 51.75
C MET A 333 3.87 10.11 51.56
N TYR A 334 3.20 9.70 50.49
CA TYR A 334 2.92 8.28 50.29
C TYR A 334 4.17 7.47 49.87
N ILE A 335 5.18 8.11 49.30
CA ILE A 335 6.48 7.49 49.02
C ILE A 335 7.28 7.32 50.31
N GLU A 336 7.27 8.32 51.22
CA GLU A 336 7.88 8.22 52.51
C GLU A 336 7.23 7.11 53.33
N ALA A 337 5.90 7.04 53.35
CA ALA A 337 5.18 5.95 53.99
C ALA A 337 5.57 4.58 53.43
N ALA A 338 5.66 4.44 52.11
CA ALA A 338 6.09 3.18 51.46
C ALA A 338 7.50 2.76 51.91
N ARG A 339 8.44 3.73 52.05
CA ARG A 339 9.78 3.48 52.57
C ARG A 339 9.74 3.04 54.05
N ALA A 340 8.94 3.72 54.85
CA ALA A 340 8.79 3.39 56.28
C ALA A 340 8.25 1.97 56.48
N TYR A 341 7.38 1.50 55.60
CA TYR A 341 6.88 0.12 55.58
C TYR A 341 7.84 -0.89 54.91
N GLY A 342 9.08 -0.48 54.57
CA GLY A 342 10.11 -1.37 54.06
C GLY A 342 9.94 -1.78 52.57
N ALA A 343 9.25 -0.97 51.75
CA ALA A 343 9.16 -1.24 50.32
C ALA A 343 10.54 -1.12 49.66
N SER A 344 10.90 -2.09 48.84
CA SER A 344 12.15 -2.06 48.07
C SER A 344 12.12 -0.95 47.00
N ASP A 345 13.30 -0.48 46.58
CA ASP A 345 13.47 0.57 45.54
C ASP A 345 12.74 0.21 44.25
N ALA A 346 12.90 -1.02 43.76
CA ALA A 346 12.21 -1.48 42.56
C ALA A 346 10.68 -1.42 42.71
N ARG A 347 10.16 -1.81 43.92
CA ARG A 347 8.74 -1.74 44.20
C ARG A 347 8.24 -0.30 44.20
N ILE A 348 9.02 0.63 44.72
CA ILE A 348 8.66 2.06 44.74
C ILE A 348 8.65 2.62 43.34
N ILE A 349 9.67 2.34 42.51
CA ILE A 349 9.76 2.81 41.14
C ILE A 349 8.57 2.29 40.31
N PHE A 350 8.35 0.97 40.30
CA PHE A 350 7.38 0.36 39.37
C PHE A 350 5.92 0.40 39.87
N LEU A 351 5.66 0.41 41.15
CA LEU A 351 4.30 0.38 41.71
C LEU A 351 3.79 1.74 42.21
N TYR A 352 4.67 2.69 42.50
CA TYR A 352 4.26 3.98 43.06
C TYR A 352 4.66 5.18 42.18
N LEU A 353 5.90 5.24 41.69
CA LEU A 353 6.34 6.36 40.84
C LEU A 353 5.74 6.29 39.44
N ILE A 354 6.03 5.21 38.71
CA ILE A 354 5.65 5.05 37.30
C ILE A 354 4.14 5.14 37.09
N PRO A 355 3.27 4.45 37.84
CA PRO A 355 1.83 4.50 37.62
C PRO A 355 1.23 5.91 37.74
N ARG A 356 1.84 6.78 38.54
CA ARG A 356 1.41 8.17 38.69
C ARG A 356 1.60 8.97 37.39
N MET A 357 2.56 8.58 36.57
CA MET A 357 2.87 9.24 35.32
C MET A 357 2.01 8.76 34.14
N ILE A 358 1.45 7.54 34.17
CA ILE A 358 0.71 6.94 33.08
C ILE A 358 -0.38 7.86 32.50
N PRO A 359 -1.23 8.53 33.30
CA PRO A 359 -2.24 9.42 32.75
C PRO A 359 -1.67 10.59 31.93
N LEU A 360 -0.49 11.08 32.29
CA LEU A 360 0.20 12.17 31.57
C LEU A 360 0.89 11.70 30.30
N LEU A 361 1.19 10.39 30.20
CA LEU A 361 1.85 9.80 29.03
C LEU A 361 0.87 9.50 27.89
N ILE A 362 -0.38 9.19 28.20
CA ILE A 362 -1.37 8.76 27.17
C ILE A 362 -1.54 9.81 26.06
N PRO A 363 -1.74 11.10 26.34
CA PRO A 363 -1.81 12.12 25.29
C PRO A 363 -0.53 12.20 24.46
N GLY A 364 0.62 12.17 25.11
CA GLY A 364 1.94 12.20 24.47
C GLY A 364 2.16 11.01 23.53
N LEU A 365 1.74 9.80 23.97
CA LEU A 365 1.81 8.59 23.14
C LEU A 365 0.98 8.74 21.87
N VAL A 366 -0.27 9.12 21.99
CA VAL A 366 -1.18 9.28 20.86
C VAL A 366 -0.67 10.35 19.90
N SER A 367 -0.17 11.47 20.41
CA SER A 367 0.34 12.59 19.60
C SER A 367 1.67 12.29 18.91
N SER A 368 2.48 11.33 19.40
CA SER A 368 3.77 10.97 18.80
C SER A 368 3.65 9.96 17.65
N VAL A 369 2.58 9.17 17.58
CA VAL A 369 2.39 8.17 16.53
C VAL A 369 2.51 8.75 15.11
N PRO A 370 1.82 9.85 14.74
CA PRO A 370 1.98 10.45 13.41
C PRO A 370 3.40 10.87 13.07
N ALA A 371 4.14 11.40 14.05
CA ALA A 371 5.51 11.83 13.84
C ALA A 371 6.41 10.66 13.40
N PHE A 372 6.24 9.48 13.98
CA PHE A 372 6.98 8.29 13.60
C PHE A 372 6.50 7.70 12.27
N VAL A 373 5.19 7.74 11.98
CA VAL A 373 4.66 7.34 10.67
C VAL A 373 5.23 8.23 9.56
N PHE A 374 5.24 9.54 9.76
CA PHE A 374 5.84 10.48 8.80
C PHE A 374 7.36 10.31 8.68
N LEU A 375 8.04 9.97 9.78
CA LEU A 375 9.47 9.68 9.75
C LEU A 375 9.77 8.47 8.86
N GLU A 376 9.03 7.36 9.00
CA GLU A 376 9.17 6.19 8.12
C GLU A 376 9.01 6.57 6.66
N SER A 377 7.94 7.30 6.34
CA SER A 377 7.67 7.73 4.98
C SER A 377 8.75 8.70 4.44
N THR A 378 9.28 9.57 5.29
CA THR A 378 10.40 10.47 4.93
C THR A 378 11.66 9.68 4.60
N LEU A 379 12.00 8.68 5.42
CA LEU A 379 13.15 7.82 5.17
C LEU A 379 12.97 7.01 3.88
N ALA A 380 11.77 6.50 3.63
CA ALA A 380 11.46 5.80 2.40
C ALA A 380 11.62 6.69 1.15
N ILE A 381 11.14 7.95 1.19
CA ILE A 381 11.31 8.93 0.11
C ILE A 381 12.80 9.27 -0.12
N LEU A 382 13.62 9.19 0.91
CA LEU A 382 15.07 9.35 0.81
C LEU A 382 15.80 8.08 0.30
N GLY A 383 15.06 7.08 -0.18
CA GLY A 383 15.60 5.84 -0.73
C GLY A 383 15.95 4.77 0.32
N LEU A 384 15.54 4.97 1.58
CA LEU A 384 15.80 4.05 2.69
C LEU A 384 14.58 3.18 3.05
N GLY A 385 13.57 3.16 2.20
CA GLY A 385 12.40 2.31 2.36
C GLY A 385 12.75 0.83 2.31
N ASP A 386 12.04 0.03 3.09
CA ASP A 386 12.21 -1.42 3.07
C ASP A 386 11.92 -1.97 1.66
N PRO A 387 12.87 -2.68 1.02
CA PRO A 387 12.69 -3.16 -0.35
C PRO A 387 11.69 -4.33 -0.45
N VAL A 388 11.32 -4.92 0.67
CA VAL A 388 10.45 -6.10 0.73
C VAL A 388 9.00 -5.73 0.98
N LEU A 389 8.78 -4.74 1.85
CA LEU A 389 7.44 -4.37 2.30
C LEU A 389 6.83 -3.24 1.47
N PRO A 390 5.57 -3.36 1.05
CA PRO A 390 4.84 -2.25 0.47
C PRO A 390 4.46 -1.24 1.56
N THR A 391 5.12 -0.08 1.58
CA THR A 391 4.80 1.03 2.48
C THR A 391 4.32 2.25 1.70
N TRP A 392 3.59 3.15 2.35
CA TRP A 392 3.13 4.37 1.71
C TRP A 392 4.30 5.26 1.28
N GLY A 393 5.34 5.32 2.11
CA GLY A 393 6.56 6.06 1.77
C GLY A 393 7.25 5.50 0.53
N LYS A 394 7.29 4.17 0.37
CA LYS A 394 7.88 3.52 -0.80
C LYS A 394 7.09 3.79 -2.08
N ILE A 395 5.76 3.86 -2.01
CA ILE A 395 4.93 4.27 -3.17
C ILE A 395 5.30 5.68 -3.61
N ILE A 396 5.45 6.61 -2.67
CA ILE A 396 5.81 8.00 -2.97
C ILE A 396 7.23 8.09 -3.54
N ASP A 397 8.19 7.33 -2.99
CA ASP A 397 9.56 7.23 -3.51
C ASP A 397 9.59 6.72 -4.96
N ASP A 398 8.89 5.61 -5.23
CA ASP A 398 8.76 5.05 -6.58
C ASP A 398 8.14 6.08 -7.55
N ALA A 399 7.11 6.81 -7.12
CA ALA A 399 6.48 7.85 -7.91
C ALA A 399 7.43 9.04 -8.19
N PHE A 400 8.17 9.50 -7.17
CA PHE A 400 9.14 10.58 -7.28
C PHE A 400 10.27 10.21 -8.25
N THR A 401 10.87 9.04 -8.05
CA THR A 401 11.98 8.52 -8.87
C THR A 401 11.59 8.35 -10.33
N ASN A 402 10.33 7.98 -10.60
CA ASN A 402 9.81 7.85 -11.97
C ASN A 402 9.25 9.14 -12.57
N GLY A 403 9.37 10.26 -11.86
CA GLY A 403 8.96 11.58 -12.33
C GLY A 403 7.44 11.73 -12.48
N ALA A 404 6.66 11.07 -11.63
CA ALA A 404 5.19 11.04 -11.71
C ALA A 404 4.56 12.44 -11.71
N LEU A 405 5.09 13.38 -10.92
CA LEU A 405 4.62 14.78 -10.89
C LEU A 405 4.76 15.47 -12.24
N TYR A 406 5.90 15.30 -12.90
CA TYR A 406 6.18 15.93 -14.20
C TYR A 406 5.37 15.30 -15.34
N LYS A 407 5.02 14.02 -15.19
CA LYS A 407 4.23 13.27 -16.16
C LYS A 407 2.71 13.36 -15.94
N GLY A 408 2.27 14.04 -14.84
CA GLY A 408 0.85 14.20 -14.53
C GLY A 408 0.20 12.98 -13.84
N TYR A 409 0.99 12.03 -13.34
CA TYR A 409 0.49 10.85 -12.62
C TYR A 409 0.24 11.16 -11.14
N TYR A 410 -0.57 12.19 -10.87
CA TYR A 410 -0.80 12.73 -9.52
C TYR A 410 -1.43 11.71 -8.55
N TYR A 411 -2.27 10.80 -9.05
CA TYR A 411 -2.90 9.75 -8.25
C TYR A 411 -1.87 8.94 -7.46
N TRP A 412 -0.74 8.62 -8.09
CA TRP A 412 0.30 7.79 -7.53
C TRP A 412 0.99 8.39 -6.28
N ILE A 413 0.96 9.71 -6.14
CA ILE A 413 1.48 10.43 -4.97
C ILE A 413 0.35 10.82 -4.02
N LEU A 414 -0.79 11.28 -4.54
CA LEU A 414 -1.87 11.82 -3.72
C LEU A 414 -2.54 10.74 -2.88
N GLU A 415 -2.71 9.52 -3.39
CA GLU A 415 -3.37 8.45 -2.65
C GLU A 415 -2.63 8.08 -1.36
N PRO A 416 -1.33 7.74 -1.35
CA PRO A 416 -0.62 7.49 -0.10
C PRO A 416 -0.47 8.75 0.75
N ALA A 417 -0.32 9.94 0.16
CA ALA A 417 -0.26 11.19 0.90
C ALA A 417 -1.56 11.49 1.66
N VAL A 418 -2.72 11.22 1.07
CA VAL A 418 -4.03 11.36 1.74
C VAL A 418 -4.13 10.39 2.92
N LEU A 419 -3.67 9.15 2.78
CA LEU A 419 -3.67 8.18 3.89
C LEU A 419 -2.74 8.63 5.03
N LEU A 420 -1.57 9.18 4.71
CA LEU A 420 -0.69 9.81 5.70
C LEU A 420 -1.37 10.99 6.40
N MET A 421 -2.04 11.89 5.64
CA MET A 421 -2.77 13.02 6.22
C MET A 421 -3.92 12.56 7.11
N ILE A 422 -4.70 11.56 6.70
CA ILE A 422 -5.78 10.99 7.52
C ILE A 422 -5.21 10.40 8.80
N THR A 423 -4.08 9.68 8.72
CA THR A 423 -3.41 9.13 9.90
C THR A 423 -2.97 10.25 10.83
N GLY A 424 -2.28 11.27 10.32
CA GLY A 424 -1.88 12.44 11.10
C GLY A 424 -3.05 13.14 11.78
N LEU A 425 -4.10 13.42 11.02
CA LEU A 425 -5.30 14.11 11.51
C LEU A 425 -6.02 13.29 12.59
N SER A 426 -6.21 11.99 12.38
CA SER A 426 -6.93 11.13 13.31
C SER A 426 -6.28 11.05 14.68
N PHE A 427 -4.96 10.85 14.72
CA PHE A 427 -4.20 10.82 15.97
C PHE A 427 -4.09 12.21 16.62
N ALA A 428 -3.94 13.30 15.85
CA ALA A 428 -3.92 14.65 16.37
C ALA A 428 -5.27 15.02 17.04
N MET A 429 -6.39 14.73 16.37
CA MET A 429 -7.73 14.99 16.92
C MET A 429 -7.97 14.23 18.22
N LEU A 430 -7.55 12.97 18.31
CA LEU A 430 -7.63 12.19 19.54
C LEU A 430 -6.66 12.72 20.61
N GLY A 431 -5.42 13.03 20.23
CA GLY A 431 -4.40 13.54 21.15
C GLY A 431 -4.80 14.83 21.83
N PHE A 432 -5.33 15.82 21.09
CA PHE A 432 -5.86 17.07 21.65
C PHE A 432 -7.01 16.86 22.63
N ALA A 433 -7.90 15.91 22.34
CA ALA A 433 -8.99 15.60 23.27
C ALA A 433 -8.50 14.93 24.54
N LEU A 434 -7.56 13.99 24.41
CA LEU A 434 -6.96 13.31 25.55
C LEU A 434 -6.15 14.28 26.43
N ASP A 435 -5.44 15.24 25.83
CA ASP A 435 -4.72 16.27 26.58
C ASP A 435 -5.66 17.11 27.45
N ARG A 436 -6.82 17.51 26.92
CA ARG A 436 -7.85 18.21 27.72
C ARG A 436 -8.44 17.36 28.86
N ILE A 437 -8.61 16.05 28.64
CA ILE A 437 -9.19 15.14 29.63
C ILE A 437 -8.20 14.86 30.77
N PHE A 438 -6.93 14.64 30.44
CA PHE A 438 -5.90 14.25 31.41
C PHE A 438 -5.17 15.43 32.03
N ASN A 439 -5.23 16.63 31.43
CA ASN A 439 -4.60 17.83 31.98
C ASN A 439 -5.64 18.71 32.70
N PRO A 440 -5.65 18.73 34.06
CA PRO A 440 -6.65 19.48 34.80
C PRO A 440 -6.66 20.99 34.52
N ARG A 441 -5.51 21.56 34.10
CA ARG A 441 -5.39 23.00 33.82
C ARG A 441 -6.09 23.45 32.55
N LEU A 442 -6.46 22.52 31.66
CA LEU A 442 -7.15 22.80 30.39
C LEU A 442 -8.66 22.54 30.47
N ARG A 443 -9.18 22.09 31.63
CA ARG A 443 -10.61 21.81 31.82
C ARG A 443 -11.48 23.06 31.92
N ASP A 444 -10.90 24.17 32.34
CA ASP A 444 -11.64 25.41 32.68
C ASP A 444 -11.54 26.50 31.57
N ILE A 445 -11.04 26.14 30.40
CA ILE A 445 -10.99 26.97 29.19
C ILE A 445 -11.89 26.33 28.11
#